data_6d5d6d688963640f14da3efdaa2d6626
#
_entry.id   6d5d6d688963640f14da3efdaa2d6626
#
_cell.length_a   1.000
_cell.length_b   1.000
_cell.length_c   1.000
_cell.angle_alpha   90.00
_cell.angle_beta   90.00
_cell.angle_gamma   90.00
#
_symmetry.space_group_name_H-M   'P 1'
#
loop_
_entity.id
_entity.type
_entity.pdbx_description
1 polymer ?
#
loop_
_entity_poly.entity_id
_entity_poly.type
_entity_poly.pdbx_seq_one_letter_code
_entity_poly.pdbx_strand_id
1 'polypeptide(L)'
;MENKIEYCFVVDKNNRPLAPTKVNKGWYLIRKGRAKLKSKYPMVIQLEKEVEPDDEDESHMVCGIDDGSSHIGIAIVQKCPSKNKVVFKGTIEQRQDVKHLMDVRRGYRQYRRYHKRYRKPRFNNRASSKKTNRLAPSIKQKKDSILRVLYQLNKWINIKEYYLEDVAIDIRAMTDGYKPYNWQYQKNNRLDENLRKATILRDSCKCQECGKTNTVLEVHHIRAKRFGGANTIGNLITLCSSCHQKTEGKEREFEERYFTKIKSKPKRFDYAMHVMQGKNYLRENIKQLGILHLTTGGDTANKRIEWNIEKSHSNDAICITNCFPDTCNIKEWMIKPMRRKSKAKTDNVLGIKHRDLVEYTYRNGETHKGYVTALYPHLNALNFQSPTKHCKKVNVRKCRLLWKYNKIYWLDSVI
;
A
#
# COMPACT_ATOMS: atom_id res chain seq x y z
N MET A 1 21.75 -5.55 -16.38
CA MET A 1 20.79 -4.92 -15.43
C MET A 1 21.08 -3.44 -15.38
N GLU A 2 20.15 -2.59 -15.79
CA GLU A 2 20.34 -1.14 -15.66
C GLU A 2 20.52 -0.76 -14.20
N ASN A 3 21.54 0.04 -13.90
CA ASN A 3 21.78 0.54 -12.54
C ASN A 3 20.68 1.53 -12.16
N LYS A 4 19.69 1.09 -11.38
CA LYS A 4 18.64 1.94 -10.85
C LYS A 4 19.24 2.97 -9.88
N ILE A 5 18.80 4.22 -10.00
CA ILE A 5 19.22 5.29 -9.11
C ILE A 5 18.66 5.01 -7.72
N GLU A 6 19.51 5.12 -6.70
CA GLU A 6 19.11 5.01 -5.29
C GLU A 6 19.50 6.29 -4.56
N TYR A 7 18.55 6.81 -3.77
CA TYR A 7 18.75 7.99 -2.94
C TYR A 7 19.00 7.60 -1.47
N CYS A 8 19.82 8.39 -0.82
CA CYS A 8 20.11 8.34 0.62
C CYS A 8 19.41 9.50 1.30
N PHE A 9 18.71 9.23 2.38
CA PHE A 9 18.09 10.24 3.22
C PHE A 9 19.12 10.81 4.15
N VAL A 10 19.08 12.13 4.36
CA VAL A 10 20.05 12.86 5.14
C VAL A 10 19.32 13.55 6.30
N VAL A 11 19.84 13.40 7.50
CA VAL A 11 19.40 14.19 8.66
C VAL A 11 20.60 14.88 9.28
N ASP A 12 20.39 16.05 9.87
CA ASP A 12 21.44 16.76 10.59
C ASP A 12 21.76 16.11 11.95
N LYS A 13 22.66 16.73 12.73
CA LYS A 13 23.03 16.30 14.08
C LYS A 13 21.81 16.21 15.01
N ASN A 14 20.83 17.10 14.86
CA ASN A 14 19.62 17.18 15.67
C ASN A 14 18.45 16.31 15.14
N ASN A 15 18.71 15.48 14.10
CA ASN A 15 17.74 14.67 13.38
C ASN A 15 16.72 15.47 12.55
N ARG A 16 17.00 16.72 12.19
CA ARG A 16 16.19 17.48 11.24
C ARG A 16 16.39 16.88 9.85
N PRO A 17 15.30 16.56 9.09
CA PRO A 17 15.41 16.06 7.74
C PRO A 17 15.94 17.12 6.77
N LEU A 18 16.88 16.71 5.93
CA LEU A 18 17.49 17.53 4.88
C LEU A 18 17.18 16.93 3.50
N ALA A 19 17.56 17.62 2.43
CA ALA A 19 17.40 17.15 1.07
C ALA A 19 18.11 15.80 0.84
N PRO A 20 17.44 14.82 0.18
CA PRO A 20 18.04 13.54 -0.14
C PRO A 20 19.22 13.69 -1.11
N THR A 21 20.18 12.79 -1.01
CA THR A 21 21.33 12.75 -1.91
C THR A 21 21.51 11.35 -2.50
N LYS A 22 22.32 11.20 -3.57
CA LYS A 22 22.64 9.87 -4.12
C LYS A 22 23.41 9.02 -3.10
N VAL A 23 23.14 7.71 -3.06
CA VAL A 23 23.76 6.75 -2.12
C VAL A 23 25.30 6.83 -2.17
N ASN A 24 25.91 7.03 -3.34
CA ASN A 24 27.36 7.15 -3.49
C ASN A 24 27.92 8.35 -2.72
N LYS A 25 27.23 9.50 -2.73
CA LYS A 25 27.59 10.67 -1.94
C LYS A 25 27.42 10.39 -0.45
N GLY A 26 26.38 9.66 -0.07
CA GLY A 26 26.17 9.23 1.32
C GLY A 26 27.34 8.39 1.86
N TRP A 27 27.80 7.39 1.09
CA TRP A 27 28.97 6.60 1.45
C TRP A 27 30.26 7.41 1.49
N TYR A 28 30.41 8.37 0.56
CA TYR A 28 31.54 9.28 0.60
C TYR A 28 31.60 10.09 1.90
N LEU A 29 30.46 10.67 2.34
CA LEU A 29 30.38 11.43 3.58
C LEU A 29 30.71 10.57 4.82
N ILE A 30 30.26 9.32 4.83
CA ILE A 30 30.59 8.38 5.93
C ILE A 30 32.11 8.08 5.95
N ARG A 31 32.71 7.77 4.78
CA ARG A 31 34.15 7.50 4.70
C ARG A 31 35.03 8.70 5.11
N LYS A 32 34.54 9.91 4.86
CA LYS A 32 35.23 11.16 5.29
C LYS A 32 34.95 11.54 6.74
N GLY A 33 34.23 10.72 7.54
CA GLY A 33 33.89 10.98 8.91
C GLY A 33 32.93 12.15 9.13
N ARG A 34 32.24 12.63 8.05
CA ARG A 34 31.30 13.77 8.11
C ARG A 34 29.88 13.34 8.42
N ALA A 35 29.58 12.04 8.36
CA ALA A 35 28.27 11.48 8.65
C ALA A 35 28.37 10.08 9.25
N LYS A 36 27.36 9.70 10.05
CA LYS A 36 27.16 8.35 10.59
C LYS A 36 26.03 7.63 9.88
N LEU A 37 26.17 6.34 9.65
CA LEU A 37 25.10 5.50 9.10
C LEU A 37 24.04 5.24 10.17
N LYS A 38 22.81 5.72 9.95
CA LYS A 38 21.66 5.53 10.86
C LYS A 38 20.80 4.35 10.47
N SER A 39 20.58 4.16 9.17
CA SER A 39 19.87 3.01 8.58
C SER A 39 20.52 2.65 7.25
N LYS A 40 20.57 1.35 6.94
CA LYS A 40 21.11 0.87 5.66
C LYS A 40 20.01 0.67 4.62
N TYR A 41 18.78 0.33 5.04
CA TYR A 41 17.65 0.01 4.18
C TYR A 41 16.37 0.72 4.64
N PRO A 42 15.88 1.72 3.94
CA PRO A 42 16.62 2.56 3.00
C PRO A 42 17.81 3.26 3.69
N MET A 43 18.78 3.70 2.89
CA MET A 43 19.96 4.36 3.46
C MET A 43 19.58 5.70 4.07
N VAL A 44 19.92 5.86 5.35
CA VAL A 44 19.77 7.11 6.10
C VAL A 44 21.08 7.42 6.78
N ILE A 45 21.61 8.62 6.58
CA ILE A 45 22.82 9.12 7.22
C ILE A 45 22.50 10.31 8.11
N GLN A 46 23.26 10.45 9.20
CA GLN A 46 23.21 11.59 10.09
C GLN A 46 24.51 12.38 9.96
N LEU A 47 24.39 13.65 9.63
CA LEU A 47 25.54 14.55 9.58
C LEU A 47 26.07 14.84 10.99
N GLU A 48 27.38 15.05 11.11
CA GLU A 48 28.03 15.47 12.38
C GLU A 48 27.82 16.98 12.66
N LYS A 49 27.42 17.74 11.64
CA LYS A 49 27.12 19.17 11.75
C LYS A 49 25.63 19.41 11.95
N GLU A 50 25.31 20.49 12.61
CA GLU A 50 23.97 21.11 12.56
C GLU A 50 23.87 21.96 11.29
N VAL A 51 22.69 22.03 10.69
CA VAL A 51 22.42 22.84 9.51
C VAL A 51 21.51 23.98 9.93
N GLU A 52 21.98 25.20 9.72
CA GLU A 52 21.20 26.40 9.99
C GLU A 52 19.97 26.46 9.06
N PRO A 53 18.85 27.10 9.50
CA PRO A 53 17.65 27.22 8.69
C PRO A 53 17.88 27.86 7.32
N ASP A 54 18.76 28.82 7.22
CA ASP A 54 19.11 29.53 5.98
C ASP A 54 19.91 28.68 4.99
N ASP A 55 20.55 27.61 5.49
CA ASP A 55 21.24 26.58 4.68
C ASP A 55 20.30 25.48 4.19
N GLU A 56 19.00 25.52 4.56
CA GLU A 56 18.05 24.48 4.19
C GLU A 56 17.68 24.58 2.71
N ASP A 57 17.65 23.42 2.06
CA ASP A 57 17.12 23.30 0.71
C ASP A 57 15.60 23.57 0.72
N GLU A 58 15.16 24.66 0.11
CA GLU A 58 13.75 25.02 -0.04
C GLU A 58 12.99 24.10 -0.98
N SER A 59 13.65 23.11 -1.56
CA SER A 59 13.01 22.20 -2.48
C SER A 59 11.85 21.46 -1.83
N HIS A 60 10.70 21.52 -2.50
CA HIS A 60 9.43 21.05 -1.98
C HIS A 60 9.29 19.53 -2.17
N MET A 61 9.07 18.80 -1.08
CA MET A 61 8.82 17.36 -1.13
C MET A 61 7.33 17.08 -1.13
N VAL A 62 6.88 16.32 -2.10
CA VAL A 62 5.48 15.86 -2.25
C VAL A 62 5.41 14.35 -2.20
N CYS A 63 4.38 13.82 -1.54
CA CYS A 63 4.14 12.38 -1.41
C CYS A 63 2.85 11.98 -2.10
N GLY A 64 2.92 11.08 -3.08
CA GLY A 64 1.76 10.45 -3.71
C GLY A 64 1.43 9.11 -3.05
N ILE A 65 0.14 8.82 -2.91
CA ILE A 65 -0.38 7.61 -2.25
C ILE A 65 -1.50 7.03 -3.11
N ASP A 66 -1.26 5.85 -3.68
CA ASP A 66 -2.28 5.02 -4.34
C ASP A 66 -2.89 4.05 -3.31
N ASP A 67 -4.08 4.38 -2.78
CA ASP A 67 -4.73 3.64 -1.68
C ASP A 67 -5.45 2.38 -2.17
N GLY A 68 -4.71 1.33 -2.45
CA GLY A 68 -5.21 0.02 -2.82
C GLY A 68 -5.67 -0.86 -1.65
N SER A 69 -6.29 -2.00 -1.94
CA SER A 69 -6.80 -2.94 -0.93
C SER A 69 -5.75 -3.90 -0.38
N SER A 70 -4.81 -4.35 -1.21
CA SER A 70 -3.75 -5.32 -0.88
C SER A 70 -2.36 -4.73 -1.06
N HIS A 71 -2.16 -3.90 -2.04
CA HIS A 71 -0.94 -3.18 -2.34
C HIS A 71 -1.25 -1.69 -2.40
N ILE A 72 -0.39 -0.87 -1.85
CA ILE A 72 -0.51 0.58 -1.81
C ILE A 72 0.76 1.16 -2.38
N GLY A 73 0.64 1.93 -3.45
CA GLY A 73 1.74 2.67 -4.02
C GLY A 73 2.09 3.87 -3.15
N ILE A 74 3.38 4.14 -3.00
CA ILE A 74 3.88 5.36 -2.36
C ILE A 74 5.08 5.87 -3.13
N ALA A 75 5.09 7.18 -3.39
CA ALA A 75 6.22 7.84 -4.04
C ALA A 75 6.46 9.20 -3.42
N ILE A 76 7.72 9.63 -3.36
CA ILE A 76 8.11 10.96 -2.94
C ILE A 76 8.85 11.63 -4.08
N VAL A 77 8.36 12.80 -4.47
CA VAL A 77 8.92 13.62 -5.52
C VAL A 77 9.40 14.93 -4.96
N GLN A 78 10.63 15.30 -5.29
CA GLN A 78 11.21 16.61 -5.01
C GLN A 78 10.86 17.55 -6.16
N LYS A 79 10.08 18.58 -5.86
CA LYS A 79 9.81 19.66 -6.81
C LYS A 79 11.06 20.54 -6.94
N CYS A 80 11.62 20.63 -8.10
CA CYS A 80 12.75 21.51 -8.41
C CYS A 80 12.36 22.44 -9.57
N PRO A 81 12.98 23.64 -9.67
CA PRO A 81 12.63 24.62 -10.69
C PRO A 81 12.73 24.10 -12.13
N SER A 82 13.71 23.26 -12.42
CA SER A 82 13.94 22.74 -13.77
C SER A 82 13.31 21.39 -14.04
N LYS A 83 13.42 20.43 -13.10
CA LYS A 83 12.95 19.05 -13.29
C LYS A 83 12.62 18.41 -11.94
N ASN A 84 11.46 17.76 -11.85
CA ASN A 84 11.07 17.04 -10.64
C ASN A 84 11.83 15.73 -10.51
N LYS A 85 12.36 15.46 -9.33
CA LYS A 85 13.13 14.25 -9.05
C LYS A 85 12.33 13.28 -8.21
N VAL A 86 12.15 12.05 -8.67
CA VAL A 86 11.60 10.99 -7.83
C VAL A 86 12.71 10.51 -6.90
N VAL A 87 12.59 10.80 -5.61
CA VAL A 87 13.61 10.47 -4.60
C VAL A 87 13.31 9.17 -3.87
N PHE A 88 12.06 8.73 -3.89
CA PHE A 88 11.63 7.47 -3.29
C PHE A 88 10.41 6.92 -4.02
N LYS A 89 10.37 5.60 -4.24
CA LYS A 89 9.15 4.88 -4.62
C LYS A 89 9.11 3.50 -3.98
N GLY A 90 7.91 3.03 -3.68
CA GLY A 90 7.73 1.71 -3.12
C GLY A 90 6.29 1.27 -3.09
N THR A 91 6.10 -0.02 -2.86
CA THR A 91 4.79 -0.65 -2.72
C THR A 91 4.64 -1.21 -1.32
N ILE A 92 3.63 -0.73 -0.58
CA ILE A 92 3.28 -1.24 0.75
C ILE A 92 2.40 -2.47 0.58
N GLU A 93 2.90 -3.62 1.01
CA GLU A 93 2.13 -4.87 1.01
C GLU A 93 1.27 -4.96 2.27
N GLN A 94 -0.04 -4.98 2.07
CA GLN A 94 -1.00 -5.13 3.15
C GLN A 94 -1.12 -6.60 3.58
N ARG A 95 -1.39 -6.78 4.85
CA ARG A 95 -1.57 -8.09 5.46
C ARG A 95 -2.81 -8.80 4.93
N GLN A 96 -2.67 -10.02 4.37
CA GLN A 96 -3.77 -10.81 3.79
C GLN A 96 -4.26 -11.96 4.71
N ASP A 97 -3.48 -12.34 5.71
CA ASP A 97 -3.73 -13.50 6.59
C ASP A 97 -4.77 -13.27 7.69
N VAL A 98 -5.36 -12.07 7.79
CA VAL A 98 -6.26 -11.69 8.90
C VAL A 98 -7.50 -12.59 8.96
N LYS A 99 -8.11 -12.92 7.81
CA LYS A 99 -9.30 -13.78 7.74
C LYS A 99 -8.98 -15.18 8.30
N HIS A 100 -7.92 -15.80 7.78
CA HIS A 100 -7.47 -17.12 8.24
C HIS A 100 -7.19 -17.14 9.76
N LEU A 101 -6.47 -16.14 10.28
CA LEU A 101 -6.18 -16.07 11.72
C LEU A 101 -7.43 -15.84 12.57
N MET A 102 -8.44 -15.14 12.04
CA MET A 102 -9.72 -14.98 12.73
C MET A 102 -10.50 -16.32 12.79
N ASP A 103 -10.47 -17.10 11.72
CA ASP A 103 -11.12 -18.41 11.66
C ASP A 103 -10.43 -19.41 12.61
N VAL A 104 -9.11 -19.46 12.64
CA VAL A 104 -8.34 -20.23 13.62
C VAL A 104 -8.71 -19.84 15.06
N ARG A 105 -8.79 -18.53 15.34
CA ARG A 105 -9.23 -18.05 16.67
C ARG A 105 -10.67 -18.39 16.98
N ARG A 106 -11.54 -18.45 15.95
CA ARG A 106 -12.93 -18.89 16.12
C ARG A 106 -12.96 -20.37 16.53
N GLY A 107 -12.22 -21.25 15.86
CA GLY A 107 -12.07 -22.65 16.20
C GLY A 107 -11.59 -22.85 17.65
N TYR A 108 -10.52 -22.17 18.07
CA TYR A 108 -10.05 -22.23 19.45
C TYR A 108 -11.07 -21.73 20.48
N ARG A 109 -11.89 -20.71 20.12
CA ARG A 109 -12.97 -20.25 21.02
C ARG A 109 -14.10 -21.27 21.11
N GLN A 110 -14.48 -21.91 19.99
CA GLN A 110 -15.50 -22.95 19.97
C GLN A 110 -15.05 -24.14 20.80
N TYR A 111 -13.83 -24.67 20.60
CA TYR A 111 -13.24 -25.74 21.37
C TYR A 111 -13.24 -25.45 22.88
N ARG A 112 -12.75 -24.31 23.32
CA ARG A 112 -12.77 -23.87 24.70
C ARG A 112 -14.17 -23.75 25.31
N ARG A 113 -15.18 -23.40 24.50
CA ARG A 113 -16.58 -23.30 24.95
C ARG A 113 -17.23 -24.67 25.08
N TYR A 114 -16.89 -25.59 24.22
CA TYR A 114 -17.40 -26.96 24.23
C TYR A 114 -17.03 -27.67 25.54
N HIS A 115 -15.84 -27.44 26.07
CA HIS A 115 -15.34 -28.03 27.31
C HIS A 115 -15.63 -27.20 28.58
N LYS A 116 -16.45 -26.16 28.50
CA LYS A 116 -16.78 -25.32 29.68
C LYS A 116 -18.26 -25.24 29.90
N ARG A 117 -18.62 -25.23 31.22
CA ARG A 117 -19.99 -24.94 31.64
C ARG A 117 -20.51 -23.64 30.99
N TYR A 118 -21.83 -23.54 30.76
CA TYR A 118 -22.51 -22.39 30.19
C TYR A 118 -22.05 -21.10 30.85
N ARG A 119 -21.72 -20.11 29.99
CA ARG A 119 -21.45 -18.75 30.41
C ARG A 119 -22.44 -17.80 29.74
N LYS A 120 -22.99 -16.89 30.53
CA LYS A 120 -23.87 -15.84 30.03
C LYS A 120 -23.24 -15.14 28.77
N PRO A 121 -23.95 -14.99 27.66
CA PRO A 121 -23.44 -14.28 26.48
C PRO A 121 -23.06 -12.85 26.84
N ARG A 122 -21.84 -12.43 26.52
CA ARG A 122 -21.39 -11.04 26.72
C ARG A 122 -21.77 -10.18 25.52
N PHE A 123 -23.03 -9.75 25.45
CA PHE A 123 -23.53 -8.92 24.35
C PHE A 123 -22.95 -7.51 24.35
N ASN A 124 -22.55 -6.97 25.50
CA ASN A 124 -22.01 -5.61 25.61
C ASN A 124 -20.74 -5.38 24.80
N ASN A 125 -19.92 -6.41 24.55
CA ASN A 125 -18.75 -6.31 23.68
C ASN A 125 -19.12 -6.20 22.18
N ARG A 126 -20.38 -6.44 21.80
CA ARG A 126 -20.91 -6.30 20.44
C ARG A 126 -21.67 -4.98 20.26
N ALA A 127 -22.05 -4.32 21.34
CA ALA A 127 -22.80 -3.06 21.35
C ALA A 127 -21.99 -1.87 20.78
N SER A 128 -20.70 -2.05 20.55
CA SER A 128 -19.85 -1.04 19.90
C SER A 128 -20.20 -0.79 18.42
N SER A 129 -21.09 -1.57 17.82
CA SER A 129 -21.67 -1.28 16.51
C SER A 129 -22.61 -0.05 16.53
N LYS A 130 -23.07 0.37 17.72
CA LYS A 130 -23.89 1.57 17.92
C LYS A 130 -23.07 2.86 18.09
N LYS A 131 -21.73 2.75 18.23
CA LYS A 131 -20.88 3.95 18.31
C LYS A 131 -20.75 4.58 16.92
N THR A 132 -21.14 5.83 16.80
CA THR A 132 -20.91 6.65 15.61
C THR A 132 -19.41 6.66 15.27
N ASN A 133 -19.08 6.61 14.00
CA ASN A 133 -17.68 6.64 13.48
C ASN A 133 -16.78 5.46 13.90
N ARG A 134 -17.36 4.32 14.30
CA ARG A 134 -16.55 3.15 14.60
C ARG A 134 -16.00 2.50 13.34
N LEU A 135 -14.69 2.49 13.24
CA LEU A 135 -13.98 1.73 12.23
C LEU A 135 -13.72 0.29 12.70
N ALA A 136 -13.98 -0.71 11.84
CA ALA A 136 -13.65 -2.09 12.16
C ALA A 136 -12.13 -2.24 12.42
N PRO A 137 -11.71 -3.01 13.45
CA PRO A 137 -10.28 -3.13 13.81
C PRO A 137 -9.37 -3.58 12.67
N SER A 138 -9.87 -4.42 11.76
CA SER A 138 -9.12 -4.87 10.59
C SER A 138 -8.89 -3.74 9.58
N ILE A 139 -9.88 -2.89 9.36
CA ILE A 139 -9.79 -1.72 8.48
C ILE A 139 -8.86 -0.68 9.09
N LYS A 140 -9.07 -0.36 10.38
CA LYS A 140 -8.19 0.55 11.11
C LYS A 140 -6.73 0.09 11.02
N GLN A 141 -6.46 -1.20 11.23
CA GLN A 141 -5.11 -1.74 11.13
C GLN A 141 -4.50 -1.53 9.73
N LYS A 142 -5.28 -1.70 8.66
CA LYS A 142 -4.80 -1.46 7.29
C LYS A 142 -4.40 0.00 7.11
N LYS A 143 -5.23 0.94 7.53
CA LYS A 143 -4.93 2.37 7.43
C LYS A 143 -3.79 2.81 8.36
N ASP A 144 -3.76 2.28 9.59
CA ASP A 144 -2.63 2.50 10.52
C ASP A 144 -1.30 1.99 9.96
N SER A 145 -1.30 0.98 9.09
CA SER A 145 -0.07 0.50 8.46
C SER A 145 0.48 1.49 7.44
N ILE A 146 -0.39 2.18 6.68
CA ILE A 146 0.00 3.27 5.77
C ILE A 146 0.57 4.43 6.59
N LEU A 147 -0.19 4.89 7.57
CA LEU A 147 0.22 5.99 8.44
C LEU A 147 1.58 5.72 9.12
N ARG A 148 1.83 4.49 9.54
CA ARG A 148 3.12 4.11 10.12
C ARG A 148 4.28 4.28 9.14
N VAL A 149 4.08 3.97 7.87
CA VAL A 149 5.10 4.18 6.84
C VAL A 149 5.32 5.68 6.62
N LEU A 150 4.23 6.46 6.51
CA LEU A 150 4.32 7.92 6.35
C LEU A 150 5.03 8.58 7.54
N TYR A 151 4.66 8.24 8.78
CA TYR A 151 5.35 8.73 9.99
C TYR A 151 6.83 8.37 10.01
N GLN A 152 7.21 7.21 9.46
CA GLN A 152 8.61 6.83 9.39
C GLN A 152 9.37 7.61 8.32
N LEU A 153 8.74 7.83 7.16
CA LEU A 153 9.33 8.63 6.07
C LEU A 153 9.50 10.09 6.50
N ASN A 154 8.52 10.67 7.19
CA ASN A 154 8.61 12.04 7.71
C ASN A 154 9.75 12.28 8.72
N LYS A 155 10.27 11.22 9.35
CA LYS A 155 11.47 11.33 10.16
C LYS A 155 12.76 11.49 9.35
N TRP A 156 12.71 11.19 8.07
CA TRP A 156 13.85 11.17 7.18
C TRP A 156 13.77 12.22 6.07
N ILE A 157 12.54 12.65 5.74
CA ILE A 157 12.24 13.60 4.67
C ILE A 157 11.20 14.58 5.17
N ASN A 158 11.38 15.86 4.92
CA ASN A 158 10.39 16.90 5.23
C ASN A 158 9.33 16.96 4.12
N ILE A 159 8.27 16.13 4.25
CA ILE A 159 7.17 16.11 3.28
C ILE A 159 6.16 17.17 3.67
N LYS A 160 5.90 18.15 2.80
CA LYS A 160 4.97 19.26 3.03
C LYS A 160 3.58 18.99 2.47
N GLU A 161 3.49 18.29 1.35
CA GLU A 161 2.23 18.01 0.66
C GLU A 161 2.02 16.51 0.42
N TYR A 162 0.79 16.09 0.56
CA TYR A 162 0.34 14.72 0.31
C TYR A 162 -0.74 14.71 -0.75
N TYR A 163 -0.61 13.82 -1.71
CA TYR A 163 -1.60 13.56 -2.75
C TYR A 163 -2.14 12.16 -2.56
N LEU A 164 -3.46 12.04 -2.38
CA LEU A 164 -4.13 10.77 -2.13
C LEU A 164 -5.14 10.49 -3.23
N GLU A 165 -5.06 9.29 -3.84
CA GLU A 165 -6.13 8.84 -4.72
C GLU A 165 -7.40 8.57 -3.90
N ASP A 166 -8.42 9.37 -4.15
CA ASP A 166 -9.69 9.28 -3.46
C ASP A 166 -10.81 8.87 -4.41
N VAL A 167 -11.00 7.57 -4.52
CA VAL A 167 -12.15 6.99 -5.22
C VAL A 167 -13.29 6.86 -4.22
N ALA A 168 -14.33 7.67 -4.40
CA ALA A 168 -15.56 7.56 -3.62
C ALA A 168 -16.60 6.72 -4.38
N ILE A 169 -17.05 5.63 -3.78
CA ILE A 169 -18.01 4.69 -4.38
C ILE A 169 -19.10 4.36 -3.36
N ASP A 170 -20.35 4.55 -3.74
CA ASP A 170 -21.50 4.05 -2.99
C ASP A 170 -21.87 2.64 -3.47
N ILE A 171 -21.25 1.64 -2.83
CA ILE A 171 -21.43 0.23 -3.22
C ILE A 171 -22.87 -0.23 -3.01
N ARG A 172 -23.54 0.32 -2.00
CA ARG A 172 -24.93 -0.07 -1.72
C ARG A 172 -25.88 0.44 -2.80
N ALA A 173 -25.81 1.73 -3.13
CA ALA A 173 -26.61 2.29 -4.20
C ALA A 173 -26.36 1.59 -5.56
N MET A 174 -25.10 1.18 -5.82
CA MET A 174 -24.75 0.44 -7.04
C MET A 174 -25.30 -0.97 -7.09
N THR A 175 -25.39 -1.63 -5.94
CA THR A 175 -25.92 -3.00 -5.86
C THR A 175 -27.43 -2.98 -5.94
N ASP A 176 -28.06 -2.04 -5.26
CA ASP A 176 -29.53 -1.96 -5.17
C ASP A 176 -30.16 -1.21 -6.36
N GLY A 177 -29.35 -0.46 -7.13
CA GLY A 177 -29.80 0.31 -8.29
C GLY A 177 -30.50 1.62 -7.94
N TYR A 178 -30.63 1.96 -6.67
CA TYR A 178 -31.20 3.20 -6.16
C TYR A 178 -30.40 3.72 -4.97
N LYS A 179 -30.54 5.01 -4.65
CA LYS A 179 -29.87 5.65 -3.50
C LYS A 179 -30.67 5.37 -2.22
N PRO A 180 -30.14 4.52 -1.32
CA PRO A 180 -30.85 4.20 -0.08
C PRO A 180 -30.97 5.41 0.85
N TYR A 181 -31.97 5.40 1.74
CA TYR A 181 -32.08 6.39 2.83
C TYR A 181 -30.97 6.22 3.87
N ASN A 182 -30.63 7.27 4.59
CA ASN A 182 -29.53 7.27 5.55
C ASN A 182 -29.57 6.12 6.57
N TRP A 183 -30.72 5.72 7.04
CA TRP A 183 -30.89 4.62 7.99
C TRP A 183 -30.59 3.24 7.37
N GLN A 184 -30.69 3.11 6.06
CA GLN A 184 -30.37 1.88 5.32
C GLN A 184 -28.84 1.66 5.18
N TYR A 185 -28.05 2.72 5.40
CA TYR A 185 -26.57 2.66 5.39
C TYR A 185 -25.96 2.30 6.74
N GLN A 186 -26.73 1.86 7.73
CA GLN A 186 -26.24 1.64 9.10
C GLN A 186 -25.01 0.73 9.22
N LYS A 187 -24.74 -0.09 8.22
CA LYS A 187 -23.59 -1.01 8.20
C LYS A 187 -22.49 -0.59 7.23
N ASN A 188 -22.69 0.43 6.41
CA ASN A 188 -21.79 0.87 5.35
C ASN A 188 -21.44 2.35 5.52
N ASN A 189 -20.18 2.69 5.34
CA ASN A 189 -19.80 4.08 5.13
C ASN A 189 -20.18 4.46 3.71
N ARG A 190 -21.18 5.30 3.59
CA ARG A 190 -21.53 5.95 2.34
C ARG A 190 -20.52 7.05 2.06
N LEU A 191 -19.98 7.09 0.86
CA LEU A 191 -19.22 8.22 0.35
C LEU A 191 -20.00 8.89 -0.78
N ASP A 192 -19.72 8.56 -2.03
CA ASP A 192 -20.41 9.08 -3.19
C ASP A 192 -20.75 7.96 -4.16
N GLU A 193 -21.79 8.17 -4.95
CA GLU A 193 -22.12 7.25 -6.03
C GLU A 193 -21.19 7.45 -7.22
N ASN A 194 -20.55 6.40 -7.65
CA ASN A 194 -19.73 6.42 -8.83
C ASN A 194 -19.76 5.08 -9.57
N LEU A 195 -20.85 4.87 -10.29
CA LEU A 195 -21.07 3.65 -11.08
C LEU A 195 -19.98 3.39 -12.11
N ARG A 196 -19.44 4.46 -12.72
CA ARG A 196 -18.35 4.35 -13.69
C ARG A 196 -17.11 3.71 -13.08
N LYS A 197 -16.62 4.27 -11.98
CA LYS A 197 -15.41 3.77 -11.30
C LYS A 197 -15.59 2.34 -10.79
N ALA A 198 -16.76 2.03 -10.25
CA ALA A 198 -17.06 0.69 -9.77
C ALA A 198 -17.10 -0.35 -10.87
N THR A 199 -17.68 -0.01 -12.02
CA THR A 199 -17.69 -0.89 -13.20
C THR A 199 -16.27 -1.15 -13.69
N ILE A 200 -15.45 -0.10 -13.80
CA ILE A 200 -14.03 -0.22 -14.18
C ILE A 200 -13.26 -1.10 -13.20
N LEU A 201 -13.47 -0.94 -11.89
CA LEU A 201 -12.84 -1.78 -10.85
C LEU A 201 -13.31 -3.24 -10.92
N ARG A 202 -14.62 -3.49 -11.12
CA ARG A 202 -15.17 -4.83 -11.31
C ARG A 202 -14.49 -5.52 -12.49
N ASP A 203 -14.26 -4.78 -13.54
CA ASP A 203 -13.68 -5.24 -14.79
C ASP A 203 -12.16 -5.25 -14.80
N SER A 204 -11.52 -5.07 -13.59
CA SER A 204 -10.08 -5.11 -13.40
C SER A 204 -9.32 -4.06 -14.22
N CYS A 205 -9.90 -2.88 -14.40
CA CYS A 205 -9.33 -1.75 -15.15
C CYS A 205 -8.91 -2.11 -16.58
N LYS A 206 -9.69 -2.94 -17.28
CA LYS A 206 -9.42 -3.34 -18.67
C LYS A 206 -10.68 -3.42 -19.52
N CYS A 207 -10.52 -3.15 -20.82
CA CYS A 207 -11.60 -3.33 -21.78
C CYS A 207 -12.03 -4.79 -21.82
N GLN A 208 -13.33 -5.04 -21.66
CA GLN A 208 -13.87 -6.40 -21.65
C GLN A 208 -14.03 -6.99 -23.06
N GLU A 209 -13.88 -6.17 -24.10
CA GLU A 209 -13.92 -6.63 -25.48
C GLU A 209 -12.53 -7.02 -25.99
N CYS A 210 -11.56 -6.12 -25.97
CA CYS A 210 -10.23 -6.35 -26.52
C CYS A 210 -9.13 -6.59 -25.47
N GLY A 211 -9.45 -6.50 -24.17
CA GLY A 211 -8.50 -6.77 -23.08
C GLY A 211 -7.47 -5.65 -22.80
N LYS A 212 -7.43 -4.57 -23.59
CA LYS A 212 -6.48 -3.46 -23.40
C LYS A 212 -6.62 -2.80 -22.02
N THR A 213 -5.51 -2.47 -21.39
CA THR A 213 -5.43 -1.81 -20.07
C THR A 213 -4.92 -0.38 -20.13
N ASN A 214 -3.99 -0.07 -21.04
CA ASN A 214 -3.39 1.25 -21.19
C ASN A 214 -4.13 2.09 -22.24
N THR A 215 -5.38 2.42 -21.94
CA THR A 215 -6.25 3.21 -22.83
C THR A 215 -7.32 3.89 -22.01
N VAL A 216 -7.92 4.92 -22.56
CA VAL A 216 -9.10 5.55 -21.98
C VAL A 216 -10.23 4.52 -21.90
N LEU A 217 -10.72 4.27 -20.70
CA LEU A 217 -11.79 3.31 -20.43
C LEU A 217 -13.10 4.05 -20.20
N GLU A 218 -14.14 3.59 -20.90
CA GLU A 218 -15.49 4.10 -20.83
C GLU A 218 -16.42 3.03 -20.29
N VAL A 219 -17.54 3.47 -19.73
CA VAL A 219 -18.57 2.55 -19.21
C VAL A 219 -19.81 2.63 -20.08
N HIS A 220 -20.11 1.51 -20.72
CA HIS A 220 -21.23 1.33 -21.62
C HIS A 220 -22.40 0.66 -20.91
N HIS A 221 -23.64 1.13 -21.20
CA HIS A 221 -24.88 0.44 -20.79
C HIS A 221 -25.15 -0.72 -21.74
N ILE A 222 -25.08 -1.95 -21.26
CA ILE A 222 -25.30 -3.15 -22.06
C ILE A 222 -26.68 -3.08 -22.71
N ARG A 223 -27.75 -2.90 -21.93
CA ARG A 223 -29.04 -2.47 -22.41
C ARG A 223 -29.10 -0.96 -22.33
N ALA A 224 -29.21 -0.30 -23.48
CA ALA A 224 -29.22 1.15 -23.53
C ALA A 224 -30.43 1.73 -22.77
N LYS A 225 -30.24 2.91 -22.14
CA LYS A 225 -31.31 3.59 -21.38
C LYS A 225 -32.58 3.80 -22.22
N ARG A 226 -32.44 4.09 -23.51
CA ARG A 226 -33.56 4.25 -24.46
C ARG A 226 -34.40 2.97 -24.64
N PHE A 227 -33.84 1.81 -24.27
CA PHE A 227 -34.51 0.52 -24.27
C PHE A 227 -34.89 0.02 -22.86
N GLY A 228 -34.99 0.95 -21.88
CA GLY A 228 -35.34 0.61 -20.50
C GLY A 228 -34.21 0.02 -19.69
N GLY A 229 -32.96 0.21 -20.12
CA GLY A 229 -31.78 -0.26 -19.37
C GLY A 229 -31.60 0.45 -18.03
N ALA A 230 -31.52 -0.33 -16.97
CA ALA A 230 -31.33 0.18 -15.62
C ALA A 230 -29.90 0.73 -15.41
N ASN A 231 -29.78 1.74 -14.52
CA ASN A 231 -28.49 2.29 -14.12
C ASN A 231 -27.88 1.48 -12.97
N THR A 232 -27.68 0.18 -13.17
CA THR A 232 -27.14 -0.77 -12.20
C THR A 232 -25.84 -1.36 -12.70
N ILE A 233 -24.99 -1.80 -11.80
CA ILE A 233 -23.71 -2.43 -12.16
C ILE A 233 -23.89 -3.71 -12.99
N GLY A 234 -25.03 -4.38 -12.86
CA GLY A 234 -25.38 -5.55 -13.67
C GLY A 234 -25.74 -5.23 -15.13
N ASN A 235 -25.92 -3.94 -15.47
CA ASN A 235 -26.22 -3.46 -16.82
C ASN A 235 -25.06 -2.62 -17.40
N LEU A 236 -23.90 -2.60 -16.77
CA LEU A 236 -22.76 -1.81 -17.18
C LEU A 236 -21.56 -2.69 -17.52
N ILE A 237 -20.77 -2.28 -18.52
CA ILE A 237 -19.53 -2.96 -18.94
C ILE A 237 -18.45 -1.94 -19.27
N THR A 238 -17.16 -2.29 -19.00
CA THR A 238 -16.02 -1.43 -19.32
C THR A 238 -15.51 -1.73 -20.73
N LEU A 239 -15.42 -0.71 -21.55
CA LEU A 239 -14.88 -0.76 -22.92
C LEU A 239 -13.82 0.33 -23.10
N CYS A 240 -12.90 0.15 -24.03
CA CYS A 240 -12.06 1.27 -24.51
C CYS A 240 -12.84 2.10 -25.54
N SER A 241 -12.43 3.33 -25.79
CA SER A 241 -13.15 4.25 -26.69
C SER A 241 -13.39 3.65 -28.07
N SER A 242 -12.40 2.94 -28.64
CA SER A 242 -12.56 2.29 -29.96
C SER A 242 -13.57 1.13 -29.96
N CYS A 243 -13.65 0.35 -28.89
CA CYS A 243 -14.65 -0.70 -28.75
C CYS A 243 -16.02 -0.12 -28.42
N HIS A 244 -16.09 0.97 -27.66
CA HIS A 244 -17.32 1.68 -27.34
C HIS A 244 -17.98 2.25 -28.61
N GLN A 245 -17.21 2.94 -29.46
CA GLN A 245 -17.69 3.46 -30.73
C GLN A 245 -18.29 2.38 -31.65
N LYS A 246 -17.72 1.17 -31.66
CA LYS A 246 -18.25 0.04 -32.44
C LYS A 246 -19.65 -0.44 -31.97
N THR A 247 -19.99 -0.14 -30.72
CA THR A 247 -21.29 -0.53 -30.14
C THR A 247 -22.38 0.54 -30.31
N GLU A 248 -21.97 1.78 -30.60
CA GLU A 248 -22.94 2.86 -30.82
C GLU A 248 -23.86 2.58 -31.99
N GLY A 249 -25.16 2.68 -31.75
CA GLY A 249 -26.19 2.35 -32.73
C GLY A 249 -26.50 0.85 -32.93
N LYS A 250 -25.67 -0.04 -32.42
CA LYS A 250 -25.76 -1.49 -32.53
C LYS A 250 -25.90 -2.21 -31.20
N GLU A 251 -26.34 -1.53 -30.13
CA GLU A 251 -26.31 -2.04 -28.76
C GLU A 251 -27.03 -3.36 -28.59
N ARG A 252 -28.12 -3.59 -29.34
CA ARG A 252 -28.89 -4.85 -29.28
C ARG A 252 -28.11 -6.07 -29.79
N GLU A 253 -27.21 -5.88 -30.77
CA GLU A 253 -26.36 -6.95 -31.30
C GLU A 253 -25.34 -7.45 -30.28
N PHE A 254 -24.90 -6.56 -29.41
CA PHE A 254 -23.90 -6.85 -28.38
C PHE A 254 -24.51 -7.23 -27.01
N GLU A 255 -25.82 -7.03 -26.81
CA GLU A 255 -26.47 -7.15 -25.49
C GLU A 255 -26.24 -8.53 -24.86
N GLU A 256 -26.58 -9.62 -25.56
CA GLU A 256 -26.45 -10.97 -25.03
C GLU A 256 -25.00 -11.35 -24.75
N ARG A 257 -24.09 -11.00 -25.66
CA ARG A 257 -22.65 -11.25 -25.53
C ARG A 257 -22.05 -10.55 -24.32
N TYR A 258 -22.44 -9.31 -24.07
CA TYR A 258 -21.93 -8.54 -22.95
C TYR A 258 -22.51 -8.99 -21.61
N PHE A 259 -23.78 -9.35 -21.56
CA PHE A 259 -24.35 -9.96 -20.37
C PHE A 259 -23.67 -11.29 -20.02
N THR A 260 -23.34 -12.10 -21.01
CA THR A 260 -22.58 -13.34 -20.80
C THR A 260 -21.17 -13.05 -20.21
N LYS A 261 -20.46 -12.04 -20.74
CA LYS A 261 -19.14 -11.64 -20.23
C LYS A 261 -19.14 -11.17 -18.78
N ILE A 262 -20.23 -10.56 -18.30
CA ILE A 262 -20.33 -10.06 -16.92
C ILE A 262 -21.03 -11.05 -15.97
N LYS A 263 -21.70 -12.09 -16.48
CA LYS A 263 -22.47 -13.06 -15.69
C LYS A 263 -21.62 -13.80 -14.65
N SER A 264 -20.38 -14.14 -15.02
CA SER A 264 -19.42 -14.84 -14.16
C SER A 264 -18.66 -13.92 -13.18
N LYS A 265 -18.82 -12.60 -13.31
CA LYS A 265 -18.06 -11.65 -12.49
C LYS A 265 -18.66 -11.50 -11.10
N PRO A 266 -17.79 -11.35 -10.07
CA PRO A 266 -18.28 -11.22 -8.71
C PRO A 266 -19.12 -9.95 -8.54
N LYS A 267 -20.36 -10.11 -8.13
CA LYS A 267 -21.26 -9.01 -7.74
C LYS A 267 -20.91 -8.44 -6.34
N ARG A 268 -19.89 -9.00 -5.67
CA ARG A 268 -19.48 -8.60 -4.31
C ARG A 268 -18.22 -7.75 -4.37
N PHE A 269 -18.33 -6.58 -3.79
CA PHE A 269 -17.24 -5.59 -3.67
C PHE A 269 -16.67 -5.54 -2.25
N ASP A 270 -16.53 -6.69 -1.57
CA ASP A 270 -16.10 -6.74 -0.18
C ASP A 270 -14.77 -6.01 0.04
N TYR A 271 -13.83 -6.13 -0.89
CA TYR A 271 -12.54 -5.44 -0.80
C TYR A 271 -12.67 -3.92 -1.05
N ALA A 272 -13.52 -3.50 -1.99
CA ALA A 272 -13.78 -2.08 -2.25
C ALA A 272 -14.48 -1.43 -1.05
N MET A 273 -15.44 -2.13 -0.42
CA MET A 273 -16.05 -1.68 0.83
C MET A 273 -15.02 -1.46 1.94
N HIS A 274 -14.03 -2.35 2.07
CA HIS A 274 -12.97 -2.19 3.06
C HIS A 274 -12.10 -0.97 2.79
N VAL A 275 -11.79 -0.68 1.54
CA VAL A 275 -11.03 0.52 1.16
C VAL A 275 -11.85 1.77 1.49
N MET A 276 -13.13 1.82 1.09
CA MET A 276 -14.00 2.97 1.31
C MET A 276 -14.19 3.31 2.79
N GLN A 277 -14.45 2.31 3.63
CA GLN A 277 -14.72 2.52 5.06
C GLN A 277 -13.57 3.19 5.82
N GLY A 278 -12.34 3.01 5.37
CA GLY A 278 -11.16 3.59 6.03
C GLY A 278 -10.72 4.95 5.51
N LYS A 279 -11.33 5.47 4.43
CA LYS A 279 -10.83 6.67 3.74
C LYS A 279 -10.89 7.94 4.59
N ASN A 280 -12.00 8.19 5.25
CA ASN A 280 -12.11 9.35 6.13
C ASN A 280 -11.06 9.33 7.24
N TYR A 281 -10.88 8.18 7.89
CA TYR A 281 -9.85 8.02 8.91
C TYR A 281 -8.44 8.29 8.37
N LEU A 282 -8.13 7.80 7.17
CA LEU A 282 -6.84 8.03 6.54
C LEU A 282 -6.63 9.53 6.22
N ARG A 283 -7.63 10.18 5.61
CA ARG A 283 -7.61 11.63 5.28
C ARG A 283 -7.37 12.51 6.51
N GLU A 284 -8.15 12.29 7.58
CA GLU A 284 -8.00 13.06 8.81
C GLU A 284 -6.61 12.96 9.43
N ASN A 285 -6.01 11.76 9.38
CA ASN A 285 -4.67 11.57 9.91
C ASN A 285 -3.57 12.12 8.99
N ILE A 286 -3.73 12.06 7.66
CA ILE A 286 -2.76 12.66 6.72
C ILE A 286 -2.78 14.18 6.82
N LYS A 287 -3.95 14.81 6.97
CA LYS A 287 -4.08 16.27 7.19
C LYS A 287 -3.29 16.77 8.40
N GLN A 288 -3.04 15.92 9.40
CA GLN A 288 -2.19 16.28 10.55
C GLN A 288 -0.68 16.25 10.21
N LEU A 289 -0.29 15.64 9.10
CA LEU A 289 1.10 15.55 8.66
C LEU A 289 1.48 16.68 7.71
N GLY A 290 0.54 17.23 6.95
CA GLY A 290 0.77 18.29 5.97
C GLY A 290 -0.47 18.57 5.12
N ILE A 291 -0.28 19.36 4.07
CA ILE A 291 -1.36 19.74 3.15
C ILE A 291 -1.81 18.50 2.37
N LEU A 292 -3.12 18.22 2.36
CA LEU A 292 -3.68 17.07 1.64
C LEU A 292 -4.44 17.51 0.40
N HIS A 293 -4.01 16.98 -0.75
CA HIS A 293 -4.70 17.08 -2.03
C HIS A 293 -5.35 15.73 -2.38
N LEU A 294 -6.54 15.80 -2.95
CA LEU A 294 -7.27 14.60 -3.39
C LEU A 294 -7.26 14.53 -4.91
N THR A 295 -6.95 13.36 -5.45
CA THR A 295 -6.94 13.09 -6.89
C THR A 295 -7.87 11.94 -7.22
N THR A 296 -8.21 11.78 -8.50
CA THR A 296 -9.07 10.69 -8.95
C THR A 296 -8.28 9.64 -9.72
N GLY A 297 -8.72 8.38 -9.69
CA GLY A 297 -8.07 7.32 -10.45
C GLY A 297 -8.11 7.54 -11.97
N GLY A 298 -9.09 8.33 -12.46
CA GLY A 298 -9.12 8.76 -13.86
C GLY A 298 -7.96 9.69 -14.20
N ASP A 299 -7.72 10.68 -13.35
CA ASP A 299 -6.61 11.63 -13.55
C ASP A 299 -5.25 10.92 -13.49
N THR A 300 -5.10 9.97 -12.53
CA THR A 300 -3.90 9.13 -12.43
C THR A 300 -3.66 8.32 -13.70
N ALA A 301 -4.71 7.70 -14.25
CA ALA A 301 -4.59 6.90 -15.47
C ALA A 301 -4.26 7.77 -16.69
N ASN A 302 -4.89 8.94 -16.82
CA ASN A 302 -4.63 9.87 -17.93
C ASN A 302 -3.18 10.37 -17.91
N LYS A 303 -2.69 10.81 -16.75
CA LYS A 303 -1.28 11.24 -16.60
C LYS A 303 -0.30 10.11 -16.88
N ARG A 304 -0.57 8.91 -16.43
CA ARG A 304 0.29 7.77 -16.70
C ARG A 304 0.41 7.49 -18.20
N ILE A 305 -0.69 7.60 -18.94
CA ILE A 305 -0.70 7.43 -20.40
C ILE A 305 0.04 8.57 -21.07
N GLU A 306 -0.27 9.83 -20.71
CA GLU A 306 0.35 11.05 -21.22
C GLU A 306 1.87 11.03 -21.01
N TRP A 307 2.33 10.61 -19.83
CA TRP A 307 3.75 10.56 -19.48
C TRP A 307 4.44 9.28 -19.94
N ASN A 308 3.73 8.38 -20.60
CA ASN A 308 4.21 7.06 -21.04
C ASN A 308 4.91 6.27 -19.93
N ILE A 309 4.30 6.24 -18.74
CA ILE A 309 4.82 5.54 -17.56
C ILE A 309 4.18 4.16 -17.47
N GLU A 310 5.00 3.12 -17.25
CA GLU A 310 4.53 1.74 -17.06
C GLU A 310 3.65 1.62 -15.82
N LYS A 311 2.58 0.82 -15.92
CA LYS A 311 1.64 0.62 -14.82
C LYS A 311 2.24 -0.21 -13.69
N SER A 312 2.40 0.42 -12.52
CA SER A 312 2.67 -0.22 -11.24
C SER A 312 2.09 0.65 -10.12
N HIS A 313 1.85 0.07 -8.94
CA HIS A 313 1.35 0.85 -7.80
C HIS A 313 2.28 2.01 -7.43
N SER A 314 3.59 1.79 -7.47
CA SER A 314 4.58 2.82 -7.17
C SER A 314 4.64 3.90 -8.24
N ASN A 315 4.44 3.57 -9.51
CA ASN A 315 4.41 4.53 -10.62
C ASN A 315 3.07 5.30 -10.64
N ASP A 316 1.96 4.65 -10.34
CA ASP A 316 0.67 5.33 -10.15
C ASP A 316 0.78 6.36 -9.02
N ALA A 317 1.49 6.06 -7.93
CA ALA A 317 1.77 7.02 -6.86
C ALA A 317 2.60 8.23 -7.34
N ILE A 318 3.52 8.07 -8.30
CA ILE A 318 4.23 9.20 -8.93
C ILE A 318 3.22 10.07 -9.70
N CYS A 319 2.38 9.47 -10.55
CA CYS A 319 1.37 10.20 -11.33
C CYS A 319 0.38 10.98 -10.45
N ILE A 320 0.03 10.42 -9.29
CA ILE A 320 -0.85 11.05 -8.29
C ILE A 320 -0.27 12.38 -7.79
N THR A 321 1.06 12.53 -7.67
CA THR A 321 1.68 13.79 -7.21
C THR A 321 1.48 14.97 -8.16
N ASN A 322 1.02 14.75 -9.38
CA ASN A 322 0.91 15.75 -10.42
C ASN A 322 2.24 16.42 -10.82
N CYS A 323 3.37 15.77 -10.52
CA CYS A 323 4.71 16.26 -10.83
C CYS A 323 5.32 15.37 -11.91
N PHE A 324 5.49 15.89 -13.13
CA PHE A 324 6.14 15.15 -14.21
C PHE A 324 7.57 14.79 -13.81
N PRO A 325 7.95 13.50 -13.74
CA PRO A 325 9.26 13.09 -13.26
C PRO A 325 10.35 13.22 -14.32
N ASP A 326 11.56 13.55 -13.89
CA ASP A 326 12.75 13.48 -14.75
C ASP A 326 13.04 12.04 -15.18
N THR A 327 12.93 11.11 -14.22
CA THR A 327 13.04 9.67 -14.47
C THR A 327 12.23 8.86 -13.45
N CYS A 328 11.66 7.75 -13.91
CA CYS A 328 11.05 6.73 -13.04
C CYS A 328 12.00 5.56 -12.74
N ASN A 329 13.23 5.56 -13.34
CA ASN A 329 14.19 4.47 -13.16
C ASN A 329 14.97 4.61 -11.85
N ILE A 330 14.25 4.56 -10.74
CA ILE A 330 14.81 4.55 -9.40
C ILE A 330 14.52 3.21 -8.72
N LYS A 331 15.27 2.94 -7.66
CA LYS A 331 15.08 1.74 -6.83
C LYS A 331 13.70 1.74 -6.20
N GLU A 332 12.97 0.64 -6.40
CA GLU A 332 11.67 0.41 -5.78
C GLU A 332 11.80 -0.41 -4.49
N TRP A 333 11.05 -0.02 -3.47
CA TRP A 333 11.03 -0.69 -2.18
C TRP A 333 9.72 -1.47 -1.99
N MET A 334 9.83 -2.75 -1.67
CA MET A 334 8.71 -3.49 -1.10
C MET A 334 8.65 -3.23 0.41
N ILE A 335 7.55 -2.69 0.89
CA ILE A 335 7.39 -2.23 2.26
C ILE A 335 6.40 -3.13 2.99
N LYS A 336 6.84 -3.80 4.07
CA LYS A 336 5.96 -4.64 4.89
C LYS A 336 5.86 -4.07 6.30
N PRO A 337 4.83 -3.26 6.62
CA PRO A 337 4.62 -2.75 7.97
C PRO A 337 4.10 -3.87 8.87
N MET A 338 4.97 -4.43 9.68
CA MET A 338 4.68 -5.60 10.50
C MET A 338 4.00 -5.21 11.82
N ARG A 339 3.00 -5.98 12.22
CA ARG A 339 2.41 -5.86 13.55
C ARG A 339 3.39 -6.34 14.61
N ARG A 340 3.47 -5.62 15.74
CA ARG A 340 4.24 -6.07 16.91
C ARG A 340 3.75 -7.45 17.35
N LYS A 341 4.64 -8.43 17.40
CA LYS A 341 4.33 -9.72 18.00
C LYS A 341 4.25 -9.54 19.52
N SER A 342 3.22 -10.09 20.14
CA SER A 342 3.14 -10.11 21.60
C SER A 342 4.25 -10.99 22.17
N LYS A 343 5.02 -10.46 23.11
CA LYS A 343 5.90 -11.14 24.05
C LYS A 343 6.80 -12.25 23.46
N ALA A 344 7.87 -11.87 22.82
CA ALA A 344 9.02 -12.76 22.70
C ALA A 344 9.76 -12.75 24.05
N LYS A 345 9.91 -13.92 24.69
CA LYS A 345 10.64 -14.06 25.96
C LYS A 345 12.16 -13.85 25.79
N THR A 346 12.67 -14.09 24.58
CA THR A 346 14.09 -14.01 24.28
C THR A 346 14.38 -12.69 23.56
N ASP A 347 15.20 -11.84 24.15
CA ASP A 347 15.47 -10.51 23.63
C ASP A 347 16.50 -10.51 22.52
N ASN A 348 17.63 -11.20 22.69
CA ASN A 348 18.66 -11.25 21.66
C ASN A 348 19.60 -12.45 21.82
N VAL A 349 20.30 -12.82 20.73
CA VAL A 349 21.44 -13.74 20.72
C VAL A 349 22.54 -13.10 19.90
N LEU A 350 23.69 -12.81 20.51
CA LEU A 350 24.84 -12.14 19.88
C LEU A 350 24.44 -10.87 19.08
N GLY A 351 23.57 -10.04 19.67
CA GLY A 351 23.11 -8.79 19.06
C GLY A 351 22.00 -8.92 18.04
N ILE A 352 21.64 -10.14 17.60
CA ILE A 352 20.54 -10.41 16.69
C ILE A 352 19.24 -10.62 17.47
N LYS A 353 18.20 -9.91 17.08
CA LYS A 353 16.86 -9.95 17.70
C LYS A 353 15.85 -10.66 16.83
N HIS A 354 14.73 -11.04 17.44
CA HIS A 354 13.60 -11.57 16.70
C HIS A 354 13.10 -10.56 15.66
N ARG A 355 12.93 -11.02 14.40
CA ARG A 355 12.54 -10.25 13.20
C ARG A 355 13.64 -9.42 12.55
N ASP A 356 14.87 -9.47 13.02
CA ASP A 356 15.97 -8.92 12.26
C ASP A 356 16.11 -9.66 10.92
N LEU A 357 16.54 -8.95 9.90
CA LEU A 357 16.86 -9.53 8.60
C LEU A 357 18.29 -10.01 8.63
N VAL A 358 18.48 -11.30 8.36
CA VAL A 358 19.79 -11.95 8.35
C VAL A 358 20.04 -12.65 7.03
N GLU A 359 21.31 -12.81 6.70
CA GLU A 359 21.81 -13.60 5.61
C GLU A 359 22.64 -14.75 6.17
N TYR A 360 22.46 -15.93 5.63
CA TYR A 360 23.22 -17.12 6.01
C TYR A 360 23.63 -17.90 4.77
N THR A 361 24.91 -18.25 4.69
CA THR A 361 25.47 -19.09 3.60
C THR A 361 25.75 -20.48 4.15
N TYR A 362 25.16 -21.49 3.54
CA TYR A 362 25.39 -22.88 3.84
C TYR A 362 26.78 -23.36 3.33
N ARG A 363 27.24 -24.52 3.79
CA ARG A 363 28.53 -25.11 3.33
C ARG A 363 28.56 -25.40 1.84
N ASN A 364 27.42 -25.66 1.24
CA ASN A 364 27.26 -25.88 -0.21
C ASN A 364 27.29 -24.58 -1.04
N GLY A 365 27.53 -23.40 -0.42
CA GLY A 365 27.53 -22.10 -1.08
C GLY A 365 26.15 -21.45 -1.23
N GLU A 366 25.08 -22.18 -0.93
CA GLU A 366 23.71 -21.64 -1.03
C GLU A 366 23.47 -20.55 0.01
N THR A 367 23.09 -19.36 -0.43
CA THR A 367 22.85 -18.20 0.44
C THR A 367 21.36 -17.88 0.53
N HIS A 368 20.86 -17.78 1.74
CA HIS A 368 19.50 -17.41 2.04
C HIS A 368 19.44 -16.12 2.87
N LYS A 369 18.49 -15.26 2.53
CA LYS A 369 18.17 -14.05 3.30
C LYS A 369 16.76 -14.17 3.86
N GLY A 370 16.57 -13.80 5.13
CA GLY A 370 15.23 -13.90 5.72
C GLY A 370 15.14 -13.35 7.14
N TYR A 371 13.93 -13.37 7.67
CA TYR A 371 13.62 -12.80 8.97
C TYR A 371 13.72 -13.82 10.08
N VAL A 372 14.36 -13.41 11.17
CA VAL A 372 14.47 -14.23 12.38
C VAL A 372 13.10 -14.51 12.98
N THR A 373 12.76 -15.79 13.07
CA THR A 373 11.47 -16.30 13.59
C THR A 373 11.56 -16.87 14.98
N ALA A 374 12.74 -17.41 15.37
CA ALA A 374 13.00 -17.94 16.70
C ALA A 374 14.49 -17.77 17.06
N LEU A 375 14.77 -17.68 18.36
CA LEU A 375 16.11 -17.55 18.90
C LEU A 375 16.35 -18.62 19.97
N TYR A 376 17.52 -19.26 19.93
CA TYR A 376 17.96 -20.32 20.87
C TYR A 376 19.31 -19.92 21.48
N PRO A 377 19.31 -19.15 22.59
CA PRO A 377 20.55 -18.63 23.19
C PRO A 377 21.52 -19.75 23.61
N HIS A 378 21.00 -20.80 24.23
CA HIS A 378 21.78 -21.94 24.71
C HIS A 378 22.49 -22.76 23.60
N LEU A 379 22.02 -22.65 22.35
CA LEU A 379 22.62 -23.30 21.18
C LEU A 379 23.40 -22.35 20.29
N ASN A 380 23.46 -21.06 20.61
CA ASN A 380 23.93 -20.01 19.71
C ASN A 380 23.34 -20.14 18.30
N ALA A 381 22.03 -20.47 18.24
CA ALA A 381 21.32 -20.73 17.00
C ALA A 381 20.07 -19.87 16.86
N LEU A 382 19.63 -19.71 15.63
CA LEU A 382 18.38 -19.06 15.29
C LEU A 382 17.64 -19.77 14.15
N ASN A 383 16.34 -19.51 14.04
CA ASN A 383 15.56 -19.84 12.85
C ASN A 383 15.23 -18.56 12.10
N PHE A 384 15.22 -18.61 10.79
CA PHE A 384 14.75 -17.52 9.96
C PHE A 384 13.95 -18.01 8.77
N GLN A 385 13.02 -17.19 8.29
CA GLN A 385 12.19 -17.47 7.14
C GLN A 385 12.72 -16.72 5.92
N SER A 386 13.22 -17.46 4.93
CA SER A 386 13.49 -16.96 3.59
C SER A 386 12.22 -17.07 2.73
N PRO A 387 12.11 -16.36 1.60
CA PRO A 387 11.02 -16.55 0.64
C PRO A 387 10.83 -17.98 0.17
N THR A 388 11.92 -18.71 0.00
CA THR A 388 11.94 -20.08 -0.54
C THR A 388 12.00 -21.17 0.53
N LYS A 389 12.60 -20.88 1.71
CA LYS A 389 12.94 -21.92 2.70
C LYS A 389 12.83 -21.42 4.13
N HIS A 390 12.37 -22.29 5.04
CA HIS A 390 12.48 -22.04 6.47
C HIS A 390 13.78 -22.65 7.00
N CYS A 391 14.77 -21.80 7.28
CA CYS A 391 16.08 -22.19 7.78
C CYS A 391 16.00 -22.40 9.30
N LYS A 392 16.26 -23.64 9.77
CA LYS A 392 16.14 -24.01 11.18
C LYS A 392 17.50 -24.21 11.83
N LYS A 393 17.63 -23.77 13.08
CA LYS A 393 18.81 -23.98 13.97
C LYS A 393 20.14 -23.62 13.30
N VAL A 394 20.18 -22.52 12.52
CA VAL A 394 21.42 -22.03 11.92
C VAL A 394 22.28 -21.33 12.96
N ASN A 395 23.60 -21.48 12.86
CA ASN A 395 24.55 -20.88 13.81
C ASN A 395 24.56 -19.34 13.65
N VAL A 396 24.30 -18.63 14.75
CA VAL A 396 24.20 -17.16 14.78
C VAL A 396 25.52 -16.50 14.38
N ARG A 397 26.68 -17.08 14.75
CA ARG A 397 28.01 -16.53 14.41
C ARG A 397 28.29 -16.49 12.92
N LYS A 398 27.62 -17.36 12.14
CA LYS A 398 27.73 -17.41 10.67
C LYS A 398 26.65 -16.57 9.97
N CYS A 399 25.74 -15.96 10.75
CA CYS A 399 24.71 -15.10 10.20
C CYS A 399 25.26 -13.67 10.06
N ARG A 400 25.11 -13.10 8.86
CA ARG A 400 25.36 -11.69 8.64
C ARG A 400 24.07 -10.91 8.92
N LEU A 401 24.09 -10.00 9.88
CA LEU A 401 22.97 -9.09 10.12
C LEU A 401 22.90 -8.06 8.99
N LEU A 402 21.81 -8.10 8.22
CA LEU A 402 21.58 -7.16 7.14
C LEU A 402 20.83 -5.93 7.62
N TRP A 403 19.86 -6.12 8.51
CA TRP A 403 19.02 -5.03 8.98
C TRP A 403 18.37 -5.34 10.34
N LYS A 404 18.35 -4.34 11.23
CA LYS A 404 17.70 -4.42 12.55
C LYS A 404 16.24 -4.02 12.44
N TYR A 405 15.35 -4.86 12.98
CA TYR A 405 13.92 -4.64 12.91
C TYR A 405 13.48 -3.37 13.67
N ASN A 406 12.80 -2.46 12.97
CA ASN A 406 12.22 -1.24 13.52
C ASN A 406 10.70 -1.12 13.27
N LYS A 407 9.99 -2.23 13.19
CA LYS A 407 8.55 -2.38 12.91
C LYS A 407 8.12 -2.28 11.44
N ILE A 408 9.01 -1.93 10.53
CA ILE A 408 8.76 -1.88 9.09
C ILE A 408 9.90 -2.65 8.41
N TYR A 409 9.56 -3.55 7.48
CA TYR A 409 10.54 -4.16 6.60
C TYR A 409 10.59 -3.39 5.28
N TRP A 410 11.80 -3.01 4.92
CA TRP A 410 12.12 -2.39 3.65
C TRP A 410 12.91 -3.40 2.85
N LEU A 411 12.30 -3.94 1.82
CA LEU A 411 12.89 -4.98 0.98
C LEU A 411 13.20 -4.40 -0.38
N ASP A 412 14.32 -4.81 -0.93
CA ASP A 412 14.60 -4.57 -2.33
C ASP A 412 13.63 -5.40 -3.18
N SER A 413 12.99 -4.80 -4.18
CA SER A 413 12.07 -5.50 -5.08
C SER A 413 12.76 -6.57 -5.94
N VAL A 414 14.10 -6.62 -5.89
CA VAL A 414 14.93 -7.58 -6.62
C VAL A 414 15.26 -8.83 -5.78
N ILE A 415 14.76 -8.93 -4.54
CA ILE A 415 14.99 -10.09 -3.66
C ILE A 415 13.80 -11.03 -3.64
#